data_169f968adb1f54e7a369a0d97c2bec92
#
_entry.id   169f968adb1f54e7a369a0d97c2bec92
#
_cell.length_a   1.000
_cell.length_b   1.000
_cell.length_c   1.000
_cell.angle_alpha   90.00
_cell.angle_beta   90.00
_cell.angle_gamma   90.00
#
_symmetry.space_group_name_H-M   'P 1'
#
loop_
_entity.id
_entity.type
_entity.pdbx_description
1 polymer ?
#
loop_
_entity_poly.entity_id
_entity_poly.type
_entity_poly.pdbx_seq_one_letter_code
_entity_poly.pdbx_strand_id
1 'polypeptide(L)'
;MAYWHHPRFSSGIHGSDLRTDRLWRALYEGGADVVLVGHDHDYERFAAQDADGRVDPARGMREFVVGTGGRSHDRFAHHVPNSEVRNDDTFGVLR
;
A
#
# COMPACT_ATOMS: atom_id res chain seq x y z
N MET A 1 -12.96 3.68 3.85
CA MET A 1 -11.50 3.85 4.04
C MET A 1 -11.05 3.14 5.31
N ALA A 2 -9.92 2.46 5.24
CA ALA A 2 -9.28 1.82 6.39
C ALA A 2 -7.81 2.22 6.47
N TYR A 3 -7.20 2.12 7.65
CA TYR A 3 -5.78 2.39 7.82
C TYR A 3 -5.18 1.53 8.95
N TRP A 4 -3.92 1.12 8.75
CA TRP A 4 -3.10 0.42 9.74
C TRP A 4 -1.62 0.58 9.43
N HIS A 5 -0.71 -0.13 10.11
CA HIS A 5 0.73 0.13 9.98
C HIS A 5 1.40 -0.64 8.83
N HIS A 6 1.27 -1.98 8.78
CA HIS A 6 2.02 -2.81 7.84
C HIS A 6 1.29 -2.97 6.50
N PRO A 7 1.96 -2.71 5.35
CA PRO A 7 1.31 -2.81 4.04
C PRO A 7 0.96 -4.26 3.68
N ARG A 8 -0.15 -4.44 2.97
CA ARG A 8 -0.44 -5.73 2.32
C ARG A 8 0.47 -5.92 1.10
N PHE A 9 0.69 -4.84 0.35
CA PHE A 9 1.59 -4.80 -0.80
C PHE A 9 2.61 -3.68 -0.62
N SER A 10 3.89 -3.97 -0.87
CA SER A 10 4.96 -2.96 -0.83
C SER A 10 6.14 -3.37 -1.68
N SER A 11 6.69 -2.41 -2.43
CA SER A 11 7.98 -2.52 -3.11
C SER A 11 9.15 -2.03 -2.23
N GLY A 12 8.86 -1.55 -1.02
CA GLY A 12 9.85 -1.08 -0.05
C GLY A 12 10.75 -2.20 0.49
N ILE A 13 11.69 -1.84 1.35
CA ILE A 13 12.69 -2.79 1.87
C ILE A 13 12.10 -3.90 2.74
N HIS A 14 10.98 -3.64 3.41
CA HIS A 14 10.30 -4.64 4.24
C HIS A 14 9.36 -5.55 3.42
N GLY A 15 8.95 -5.09 2.23
CA GLY A 15 8.11 -5.85 1.32
C GLY A 15 6.65 -6.00 1.76
N SER A 16 5.92 -6.79 0.99
CA SER A 16 4.52 -7.12 1.25
C SER A 16 4.35 -7.98 2.50
N ASP A 17 3.30 -7.73 3.29
CA ASP A 17 3.05 -8.45 4.54
C ASP A 17 1.82 -9.33 4.47
N LEU A 18 2.03 -10.65 4.40
CA LEU A 18 0.93 -11.64 4.34
C LEU A 18 0.13 -11.72 5.65
N ARG A 19 0.62 -11.22 6.77
CA ARG A 19 -0.12 -11.19 8.04
C ARG A 19 -1.38 -10.32 7.94
N THR A 20 -1.38 -9.34 7.04
CA THR A 20 -2.51 -8.44 6.81
C THR A 20 -3.51 -8.97 5.78
N ASP A 21 -3.27 -10.14 5.18
CA ASP A 21 -4.12 -10.70 4.11
C ASP A 21 -5.58 -10.90 4.54
N ARG A 22 -5.80 -11.42 5.74
CA ARG A 22 -7.17 -11.63 6.24
C ARG A 22 -7.95 -10.32 6.39
N LEU A 23 -7.27 -9.27 6.84
CA LEU A 23 -7.85 -7.94 6.97
C LEU A 23 -8.16 -7.36 5.58
N TRP A 24 -7.22 -7.48 4.65
CA TRP A 24 -7.39 -7.05 3.26
C TRP A 24 -8.62 -7.69 2.61
N ARG A 25 -8.76 -9.02 2.73
CA ARG A 25 -9.91 -9.77 2.18
C ARG A 25 -11.23 -9.34 2.80
N ALA A 26 -11.28 -9.19 4.12
CA ALA A 26 -12.49 -8.75 4.81
C ALA A 26 -12.93 -7.35 4.38
N LEU A 27 -11.98 -6.44 4.18
CA LEU A 27 -12.26 -5.09 3.70
C LEU A 27 -12.74 -5.09 2.24
N TYR A 28 -12.13 -5.91 1.39
CA TYR A 28 -12.59 -6.07 0.01
C TYR A 28 -14.04 -6.59 -0.04
N GLU A 29 -14.35 -7.62 0.72
CA GLU A 29 -15.71 -8.16 0.83
C GLU A 29 -16.70 -7.13 1.39
N GLY A 30 -16.26 -6.28 2.32
CA GLY A 30 -17.05 -5.19 2.90
C GLY A 30 -17.19 -3.96 2.01
N GLY A 31 -16.56 -3.94 0.84
CA GLY A 31 -16.69 -2.83 -0.12
C GLY A 31 -15.85 -1.60 0.23
N ALA A 32 -14.72 -1.75 0.90
CA ALA A 32 -13.78 -0.66 1.12
C ALA A 32 -13.14 -0.22 -0.21
N ASP A 33 -12.83 1.07 -0.34
CA ASP A 33 -12.25 1.65 -1.55
C ASP A 33 -10.77 2.00 -1.39
N VAL A 34 -10.37 2.44 -0.19
CA VAL A 34 -9.05 3.02 0.07
C VAL A 34 -8.47 2.43 1.36
N VAL A 35 -7.19 2.08 1.27
CA VAL A 35 -6.37 1.60 2.38
C VAL A 35 -5.12 2.46 2.49
N LEU A 36 -4.86 2.98 3.69
CA LEU A 36 -3.67 3.76 4.01
C LEU A 36 -2.78 2.97 4.98
N VAL A 37 -1.51 2.84 4.63
CA VAL A 37 -0.51 2.12 5.42
C VAL A 37 0.80 2.91 5.51
N GLY A 38 1.71 2.47 6.35
CA GLY A 38 3.04 3.07 6.50
C GLY A 38 4.13 2.01 6.48
N HIS A 39 4.94 1.95 7.52
CA HIS A 39 6.03 0.99 7.76
C HIS A 39 7.25 1.19 6.88
N ASP A 40 7.17 1.01 5.57
CA ASP A 40 8.21 1.43 4.62
C ASP A 40 8.23 2.96 4.54
N HIS A 41 9.41 3.56 4.69
CA HIS A 41 9.56 5.02 4.73
C HIS A 41 9.69 5.59 3.32
N ASP A 42 8.65 5.32 2.53
CA ASP A 42 8.50 5.77 1.16
C ASP A 42 7.04 6.15 0.87
N TYR A 43 6.79 6.60 -0.34
CA TYR A 43 5.44 6.75 -0.87
C TYR A 43 5.25 5.77 -2.03
N GLU A 44 4.23 4.94 -1.93
CA GLU A 44 3.84 4.06 -3.03
C GLU A 44 2.32 4.07 -3.19
N ARG A 45 1.86 4.04 -4.43
CA ARG A 45 0.43 3.93 -4.75
C ARG A 45 0.22 2.77 -5.70
N PHE A 46 -0.74 1.94 -5.36
CA PHE A 46 -1.12 0.79 -6.17
C PHE A 46 -2.37 1.07 -7.01
N ALA A 47 -2.52 0.34 -8.12
CA ALA A 47 -3.81 0.21 -8.79
C ALA A 47 -4.85 -0.37 -7.83
N ALA A 48 -6.13 -0.18 -8.13
CA ALA A 48 -7.19 -0.83 -7.38
C ALA A 48 -7.10 -2.36 -7.53
N GLN A 49 -7.05 -3.09 -6.43
CA GLN A 49 -6.78 -4.53 -6.39
C GLN A 49 -7.90 -5.28 -5.66
N ASP A 50 -8.17 -6.50 -6.13
CA ASP A 50 -9.08 -7.44 -5.47
C ASP A 50 -8.45 -8.11 -4.25
N ALA A 51 -9.16 -9.10 -3.68
CA ALA A 51 -8.71 -9.85 -2.51
C ALA A 51 -7.40 -10.63 -2.76
N ASP A 52 -7.10 -10.99 -3.99
CA ASP A 52 -5.91 -11.75 -4.39
C ASP A 52 -4.77 -10.87 -4.93
N GLY A 53 -4.93 -9.55 -4.91
CA GLY A 53 -3.94 -8.61 -5.44
C GLY A 53 -3.94 -8.49 -6.96
N ARG A 54 -5.04 -8.82 -7.61
CA ARG A 54 -5.22 -8.59 -9.06
C ARG A 54 -5.92 -7.27 -9.28
N VAL A 55 -5.59 -6.59 -10.38
CA VAL A 55 -6.25 -5.34 -10.75
C VAL A 55 -7.76 -5.55 -10.90
N ASP A 56 -8.54 -4.76 -10.19
CA ASP A 56 -10.00 -4.76 -10.20
C ASP A 56 -10.52 -3.32 -10.22
N PRO A 57 -10.70 -2.73 -11.40
CA PRO A 57 -11.15 -1.33 -11.51
C PRO A 57 -12.56 -1.07 -10.99
N ALA A 58 -13.40 -2.12 -10.94
CA ALA A 58 -14.81 -1.99 -10.56
C ALA A 58 -15.02 -2.00 -9.04
N ARG A 59 -14.27 -2.86 -8.31
CA ARG A 59 -14.47 -3.11 -6.88
C ARG A 59 -13.20 -3.11 -6.07
N GLY A 60 -12.04 -3.00 -6.71
CA GLY A 60 -10.74 -3.09 -6.05
C GLY A 60 -10.51 -1.98 -5.04
N MET A 61 -9.69 -2.28 -4.03
CA MET A 61 -9.20 -1.31 -3.07
C MET A 61 -7.87 -0.73 -3.53
N ARG A 62 -7.71 0.58 -3.40
CA ARG A 62 -6.44 1.25 -3.68
C ARG A 62 -5.64 1.39 -2.39
N GLU A 63 -4.46 0.78 -2.37
CA GLU A 63 -3.51 0.92 -1.27
C GLU A 63 -2.55 2.08 -1.53
N PHE A 64 -2.30 2.86 -0.47
CA PHE A 64 -1.27 3.89 -0.41
C PHE A 64 -0.34 3.58 0.75
N VAL A 65 0.94 3.36 0.45
CA VAL A 65 2.01 3.38 1.46
C VAL A 65 2.42 4.84 1.64
N VAL A 66 2.33 5.35 2.86
CA VAL A 66 2.62 6.76 3.18
C VAL A 66 3.52 6.81 4.42
N GLY A 67 4.74 6.33 4.29
CA GLY A 67 5.75 6.35 5.35
C GLY A 67 6.64 7.59 5.32
N THR A 68 6.17 8.68 4.72
CA THR A 68 6.96 9.87 4.38
C THR A 68 6.92 10.97 5.44
N GLY A 69 6.54 10.67 6.68
CA GLY A 69 6.32 11.66 7.74
C GLY A 69 7.57 12.33 8.33
N GLY A 70 8.78 11.94 7.92
CA GLY A 70 10.00 12.68 8.24
C GLY A 70 11.05 11.95 9.08
N ARG A 71 10.91 10.64 9.34
CA ARG A 71 11.94 9.91 10.09
C ARG A 71 13.19 9.65 9.24
N SER A 72 13.04 9.01 8.10
CA SER A 72 14.09 8.64 7.15
C SER A 72 13.45 8.23 5.84
N HIS A 73 14.26 8.00 4.80
CA HIS A 73 13.80 7.38 3.57
C HIS A 73 14.35 5.97 3.48
N ASP A 74 13.48 5.03 3.10
CA ASP A 74 13.84 3.67 2.72
C ASP A 74 13.77 3.55 1.20
N ARG A 75 14.82 3.03 0.57
CA ARG A 75 14.86 2.84 -0.88
C ARG A 75 14.00 1.65 -1.29
N PHE A 76 13.42 1.72 -2.47
CA PHE A 76 12.72 0.58 -3.03
C PHE A 76 13.69 -0.57 -3.31
N ALA A 77 13.42 -1.74 -2.74
CA ALA A 77 14.20 -2.95 -2.91
C ALA A 77 13.52 -3.97 -3.82
N HIS A 78 12.23 -3.79 -4.07
CA HIS A 78 11.39 -4.70 -4.86
C HIS A 78 10.63 -3.92 -5.92
N HIS A 79 9.99 -4.65 -6.83
CA HIS A 79 9.00 -4.12 -7.75
C HIS A 79 7.83 -5.11 -7.78
N VAL A 80 6.85 -4.87 -6.93
CA VAL A 80 5.67 -5.73 -6.89
C VAL A 80 4.65 -5.31 -7.96
N PRO A 81 3.83 -6.25 -8.46
CA PRO A 81 2.82 -5.95 -9.45
C PRO A 81 1.84 -4.86 -9.00
N ASN A 82 1.31 -4.12 -9.96
CA ASN A 82 0.27 -3.09 -9.76
C ASN A 82 0.73 -1.81 -9.05
N SER A 83 2.02 -1.67 -8.75
CA SER A 83 2.60 -0.42 -8.29
C SER A 83 2.59 0.62 -9.41
N GLU A 84 1.87 1.71 -9.24
CA GLU A 84 1.70 2.77 -10.25
C GLU A 84 2.61 3.96 -10.02
N VAL A 85 2.83 4.35 -8.77
CA VAL A 85 3.65 5.52 -8.40
C VAL A 85 4.53 5.17 -7.22
N ARG A 86 5.79 5.56 -7.30
CA ARG A 86 6.79 5.37 -6.23
C ARG A 86 7.64 6.63 -6.05
N ASN A 87 7.89 6.99 -4.80
CA ASN A 87 8.79 8.08 -4.42
C ASN A 87 9.48 7.74 -3.10
N ASP A 88 10.80 7.65 -3.12
CA ASP A 88 11.64 7.39 -1.95
C ASP A 88 12.63 8.54 -1.64
N ASP A 89 12.35 9.72 -2.19
CA ASP A 89 13.25 10.89 -2.09
C ASP A 89 12.69 12.04 -1.26
N THR A 90 11.36 12.14 -1.12
CA THR A 90 10.73 13.32 -0.52
C THR A 90 9.89 12.98 0.69
N PHE A 91 9.94 13.82 1.71
CA PHE A 91 8.98 13.82 2.81
C PHE A 91 7.68 14.51 2.40
N GLY A 92 6.59 14.13 3.01
CA GLY A 92 5.30 14.72 2.70
C GLY A 92 4.13 14.06 3.41
N VAL A 93 2.95 14.54 3.07
CA VAL A 93 1.68 14.03 3.56
C VAL A 93 0.74 13.78 2.39
N LEU A 94 -0.16 12.82 2.56
CA LEU A 94 -1.25 12.59 1.62
C LEU A 94 -2.37 13.60 1.89
N ARG A 95 -2.83 14.22 0.81
CA ARG A 95 -4.00 15.12 0.84
C ARG A 95 -5.17 14.49 0.13
#